data_4c882f04f4024001538ba5364320be25
#
_entry.id   4c882f04f4024001538ba5364320be25
#
_cell.length_a   1.000
_cell.length_b   1.000
_cell.length_c   1.000
_cell.angle_alpha   90.00
_cell.angle_beta   90.00
_cell.angle_gamma   90.00
#
_symmetry.space_group_name_H-M   'P 1'
#
loop_
_entity.id
_entity.type
_entity.pdbx_description
1 polymer ?
#
loop_
_entity_poly.entity_id
_entity_poly.type
_entity_poly.pdbx_seq_one_letter_code
_entity_poly.pdbx_strand_id
1 'polypeptide(L)'
;MNMLECTCFYFSTNAAVPQQVLEMEELRALTTIGIICEYDPFHRGHAHQFAEIRRIFPDAAIICLMSGCFTQRGSPALFSTSTRAAAALENGADLVLELPTAFAVRDAEHFALGGVSILERLGFVDYLSFGTEDELSVLKPAAELLEEPDEAFQSRLRSYLAAGLSHAASQGKTLEERFPEAKEAFHRPNNILALCYLRALRRLGSAMQPLPIRRKGDYHADTLSIGEFPSAKAVRASILAEDWTAAKAACGYELPRSPICPPTALDQALLFQLRNMTPEELRGYAYCTEGLENRLLFAAK
;
A
#
# COMPACT_ATOMS: atom_id res chain seq x y z
N MET A 1 5.07 -16.01 -19.84
CA MET A 1 4.07 -16.46 -18.85
C MET A 1 3.24 -15.22 -18.50
N ASN A 2 1.97 -15.19 -18.91
CA ASN A 2 1.12 -14.01 -18.72
C ASN A 2 0.86 -13.80 -17.21
N MET A 3 1.33 -12.68 -16.64
CA MET A 3 1.19 -12.34 -15.23
C MET A 3 -0.27 -12.04 -14.77
N LEU A 4 -1.24 -12.21 -15.68
CA LEU A 4 -2.68 -11.95 -15.41
C LEU A 4 -3.47 -13.20 -14.97
N GLU A 5 -2.86 -14.39 -14.94
CA GLU A 5 -3.59 -15.65 -14.68
C GLU A 5 -3.83 -15.94 -13.18
N CYS A 6 -3.38 -15.09 -12.25
CA CYS A 6 -3.52 -15.30 -10.81
C CYS A 6 -4.26 -14.16 -10.08
N THR A 7 -5.13 -13.41 -10.75
CA THR A 7 -5.88 -12.35 -10.06
C THR A 7 -7.22 -12.89 -9.58
N CYS A 8 -7.40 -12.98 -8.25
CA CYS A 8 -8.68 -13.30 -7.65
C CYS A 8 -9.60 -12.08 -7.65
N PHE A 9 -10.88 -12.30 -7.97
CA PHE A 9 -11.91 -11.28 -8.00
C PHE A 9 -12.92 -11.51 -6.88
N TYR A 10 -13.24 -10.46 -6.14
CA TYR A 10 -14.27 -10.47 -5.12
C TYR A 10 -15.29 -9.37 -5.41
N PHE A 11 -16.56 -9.73 -5.49
CA PHE A 11 -17.66 -8.82 -5.81
C PHE A 11 -18.61 -8.68 -4.63
N SER A 12 -19.20 -7.49 -4.47
CA SER A 12 -20.31 -7.32 -3.55
C SER A 12 -21.54 -8.04 -4.10
N THR A 13 -22.08 -9.00 -3.32
CA THR A 13 -23.31 -9.74 -3.67
C THR A 13 -24.58 -8.95 -3.36
N ASN A 14 -24.47 -7.82 -2.67
CA ASN A 14 -25.62 -6.97 -2.31
C ASN A 14 -25.99 -5.94 -3.41
N ALA A 15 -25.15 -5.74 -4.39
CA ALA A 15 -25.56 -5.05 -5.58
C ALA A 15 -26.48 -5.99 -6.36
N ALA A 16 -27.78 -5.72 -6.37
CA ALA A 16 -28.67 -6.30 -7.36
C ALA A 16 -28.06 -5.92 -8.72
N VAL A 17 -27.38 -6.88 -9.35
CA VAL A 17 -26.94 -6.69 -10.74
C VAL A 17 -28.20 -6.45 -11.53
N PRO A 18 -28.46 -5.24 -12.05
CA PRO A 18 -29.59 -5.03 -12.92
C PRO A 18 -29.35 -5.99 -14.09
N GLN A 19 -30.35 -6.81 -14.44
CA GLN A 19 -30.31 -7.67 -15.62
C GLN A 19 -30.29 -6.86 -16.94
N GLN A 20 -30.24 -5.54 -16.85
CA GLN A 20 -29.98 -4.64 -17.97
C GLN A 20 -28.48 -4.52 -18.15
N VAL A 21 -27.99 -5.03 -19.27
CA VAL A 21 -26.67 -4.65 -19.78
C VAL A 21 -26.69 -3.13 -19.89
N LEU A 22 -26.04 -2.44 -18.95
CA LEU A 22 -25.82 -1.01 -19.04
C LEU A 22 -25.14 -0.76 -20.39
N GLU A 23 -25.71 0.12 -21.20
CA GLU A 23 -25.08 0.46 -22.46
C GLU A 23 -23.69 1.05 -22.17
N MET A 24 -22.73 0.79 -23.05
CA MET A 24 -21.31 1.18 -22.83
C MET A 24 -21.15 2.69 -22.57
N GLU A 25 -22.12 3.51 -22.97
CA GLU A 25 -22.15 4.95 -22.69
C GLU A 25 -22.53 5.26 -21.23
N GLU A 26 -23.43 4.49 -20.61
CA GLU A 26 -23.80 4.65 -19.20
C GLU A 26 -22.67 4.20 -18.26
N LEU A 27 -21.90 3.19 -18.65
CA LEU A 27 -20.70 2.77 -17.91
C LEU A 27 -19.57 3.82 -17.94
N ARG A 28 -19.50 4.64 -19.00
CA ARG A 28 -18.56 5.77 -19.10
C ARG A 28 -18.94 6.97 -18.23
N ALA A 29 -20.19 7.06 -17.78
CA ALA A 29 -20.65 8.15 -16.91
C ALA A 29 -20.33 7.92 -15.44
N LEU A 30 -19.94 6.69 -15.02
CA LEU A 30 -19.63 6.35 -13.64
C LEU A 30 -18.19 6.68 -13.33
N THR A 31 -17.95 7.63 -12.41
CA THR A 31 -16.61 7.91 -11.90
C THR A 31 -16.05 6.68 -11.18
N THR A 32 -14.87 6.24 -11.58
CA THR A 32 -14.22 5.05 -11.00
C THR A 32 -12.95 5.42 -10.26
N ILE A 33 -12.85 4.96 -9.01
CA ILE A 33 -11.75 5.32 -8.12
C ILE A 33 -11.01 4.05 -7.69
N GLY A 34 -9.73 3.97 -8.06
CA GLY A 34 -8.83 2.90 -7.65
C GLY A 34 -8.16 3.22 -6.32
N ILE A 35 -8.02 2.22 -5.47
CA ILE A 35 -7.27 2.28 -4.21
C ILE A 35 -6.34 1.09 -4.15
N ILE A 36 -5.03 1.32 -3.95
CA ILE A 36 -4.06 0.26 -3.68
C ILE A 36 -3.94 0.11 -2.17
N CYS A 37 -4.19 -1.08 -1.63
CA CYS A 37 -4.38 -1.26 -0.19
C CYS A 37 -3.89 -2.63 0.32
N GLU A 38 -3.85 -2.78 1.64
CA GLU A 38 -3.57 -4.03 2.33
C GLU A 38 -4.75 -4.50 3.19
N TYR A 39 -5.41 -3.56 3.88
CA TYR A 39 -6.51 -3.81 4.80
C TYR A 39 -6.23 -4.94 5.80
N ASP A 40 -5.13 -4.82 6.51
CA ASP A 40 -4.67 -5.86 7.44
C ASP A 40 -4.73 -5.40 8.91
N PRO A 41 -5.95 -5.40 9.52
CA PRO A 41 -7.27 -5.52 8.89
C PRO A 41 -7.83 -4.18 8.38
N PHE A 42 -9.00 -4.23 7.70
CA PHE A 42 -9.79 -3.04 7.41
C PHE A 42 -10.21 -2.39 8.74
N HIS A 43 -10.20 -1.06 8.82
CA HIS A 43 -10.52 -0.32 10.05
C HIS A 43 -11.15 1.04 9.74
N ARG A 44 -11.59 1.77 10.79
CA ARG A 44 -12.31 3.05 10.67
C ARG A 44 -11.56 4.10 9.85
N GLY A 45 -10.21 4.08 9.83
CA GLY A 45 -9.42 4.97 8.99
C GLY A 45 -9.62 4.69 7.49
N HIS A 46 -9.79 3.44 7.09
CA HIS A 46 -10.11 3.06 5.71
C HIS A 46 -11.57 3.38 5.36
N ALA A 47 -12.50 3.14 6.29
CA ALA A 47 -13.90 3.55 6.12
C ALA A 47 -14.03 5.06 5.95
N HIS A 48 -13.23 5.85 6.66
CA HIS A 48 -13.16 7.31 6.48
C HIS A 48 -12.71 7.68 5.07
N GLN A 49 -11.71 7.00 4.49
CA GLN A 49 -11.31 7.23 3.10
C GLN A 49 -12.47 7.00 2.14
N PHE A 50 -13.23 5.91 2.29
CA PHE A 50 -14.41 5.66 1.47
C PHE A 50 -15.49 6.73 1.64
N ALA A 51 -15.75 7.15 2.89
CA ALA A 51 -16.72 8.21 3.17
C ALA A 51 -16.32 9.55 2.52
N GLU A 52 -15.05 9.92 2.56
CA GLU A 52 -14.56 11.14 1.89
C GLU A 52 -14.64 11.03 0.37
N ILE A 53 -14.34 9.86 -0.21
CA ILE A 53 -14.53 9.62 -1.65
C ILE A 53 -16.00 9.81 -2.02
N ARG A 54 -16.94 9.18 -1.30
CA ARG A 54 -18.38 9.28 -1.55
C ARG A 54 -18.91 10.70 -1.33
N ARG A 55 -18.30 11.48 -0.43
CA ARG A 55 -18.64 12.88 -0.22
C ARG A 55 -18.28 13.74 -1.45
N ILE A 56 -17.16 13.42 -2.11
CA ILE A 56 -16.69 14.14 -3.32
C ILE A 56 -17.42 13.64 -4.56
N PHE A 57 -17.58 12.33 -4.68
CA PHE A 57 -18.18 11.62 -5.79
C PHE A 57 -19.24 10.63 -5.27
N PRO A 58 -20.49 11.07 -5.06
CA PRO A 58 -21.53 10.23 -4.41
C PRO A 58 -21.77 8.88 -5.07
N ASP A 59 -21.74 8.85 -6.40
CA ASP A 59 -22.05 7.66 -7.21
C ASP A 59 -20.80 6.94 -7.73
N ALA A 60 -19.59 7.27 -7.22
CA ALA A 60 -18.36 6.65 -7.72
C ALA A 60 -18.32 5.15 -7.45
N ALA A 61 -17.76 4.37 -8.38
CA ALA A 61 -17.36 3.00 -8.10
C ALA A 61 -15.97 2.97 -7.43
N ILE A 62 -15.84 2.26 -6.31
CA ILE A 62 -14.59 2.11 -5.56
C ILE A 62 -13.99 0.73 -5.83
N ILE A 63 -12.84 0.71 -6.48
CA ILE A 63 -12.08 -0.50 -6.78
C ILE A 63 -10.87 -0.56 -5.86
N CYS A 64 -10.80 -1.62 -5.04
CA CYS A 64 -9.66 -1.88 -4.18
C CYS A 64 -8.74 -2.91 -4.83
N LEU A 65 -7.50 -2.52 -5.15
CA LEU A 65 -6.43 -3.44 -5.54
C LEU A 65 -5.64 -3.80 -4.27
N MET A 66 -5.95 -4.95 -3.70
CA MET A 66 -5.54 -5.35 -2.36
C MET A 66 -4.45 -6.41 -2.39
N SER A 67 -3.41 -6.26 -1.56
CA SER A 67 -2.39 -7.31 -1.39
C SER A 67 -3.02 -8.64 -0.98
N GLY A 68 -2.48 -9.75 -1.52
CA GLY A 68 -2.93 -11.10 -1.22
C GLY A 68 -2.52 -11.58 0.18
N CYS A 69 -1.88 -12.74 0.26
CA CYS A 69 -1.51 -13.36 1.54
C CYS A 69 -0.40 -12.63 2.30
N PHE A 70 0.31 -11.70 1.67
CA PHE A 70 1.44 -10.98 2.26
C PHE A 70 1.24 -9.48 2.22
N THR A 71 1.72 -8.81 3.27
CA THR A 71 1.81 -7.35 3.32
C THR A 71 3.03 -6.86 2.53
N GLN A 72 3.08 -5.57 2.24
CA GLN A 72 4.21 -4.92 1.56
C GLN A 72 5.55 -5.12 2.30
N ARG A 73 5.49 -5.28 3.62
CA ARG A 73 6.68 -5.57 4.45
C ARG A 73 7.10 -7.03 4.44
N GLY A 74 6.44 -7.89 3.66
CA GLY A 74 6.75 -9.32 3.53
C GLY A 74 6.21 -10.21 4.65
N SER A 75 5.53 -9.66 5.65
CA SER A 75 4.88 -10.48 6.67
C SER A 75 3.58 -11.08 6.15
N PRO A 76 3.17 -12.27 6.63
CA PRO A 76 1.84 -12.80 6.39
C PRO A 76 0.78 -11.81 6.87
N ALA A 77 -0.30 -11.66 6.08
CA ALA A 77 -1.46 -10.89 6.50
C ALA A 77 -2.20 -11.62 7.63
N LEU A 78 -2.70 -10.88 8.62
CA LEU A 78 -3.35 -11.45 9.80
C LEU A 78 -4.57 -12.30 9.45
N PHE A 79 -5.40 -11.84 8.52
CA PHE A 79 -6.57 -12.55 8.00
C PHE A 79 -6.37 -12.98 6.56
N SER A 80 -7.11 -14.00 6.13
CA SER A 80 -7.11 -14.44 4.74
C SER A 80 -7.50 -13.32 3.78
N THR A 81 -7.07 -13.41 2.52
CA THR A 81 -7.43 -12.44 1.47
C THR A 81 -8.95 -12.32 1.35
N SER A 82 -9.69 -13.44 1.37
CA SER A 82 -11.16 -13.44 1.28
C SER A 82 -11.82 -12.72 2.45
N THR A 83 -11.33 -12.92 3.68
CA THR A 83 -11.83 -12.23 4.87
C THR A 83 -11.65 -10.71 4.77
N ARG A 84 -10.47 -10.26 4.33
CA ARG A 84 -10.17 -8.83 4.17
C ARG A 84 -10.94 -8.20 3.01
N ALA A 85 -11.12 -8.95 1.91
CA ALA A 85 -11.94 -8.50 0.78
C ALA A 85 -13.41 -8.36 1.18
N ALA A 86 -13.99 -9.34 1.91
CA ALA A 86 -15.34 -9.24 2.41
C ALA A 86 -15.53 -8.00 3.29
N ALA A 87 -14.61 -7.75 4.22
CA ALA A 87 -14.65 -6.55 5.05
C ALA A 87 -14.63 -5.24 4.23
N ALA A 88 -13.83 -5.16 3.16
CA ALA A 88 -13.80 -4.00 2.28
C ALA A 88 -15.14 -3.82 1.54
N LEU A 89 -15.70 -4.90 0.98
CA LEU A 89 -16.98 -4.89 0.26
C LEU A 89 -18.15 -4.51 1.17
N GLU A 90 -18.22 -5.08 2.38
CA GLU A 90 -19.25 -4.76 3.37
C GLU A 90 -19.19 -3.31 3.85
N ASN A 91 -18.02 -2.68 3.75
CA ASN A 91 -17.83 -1.29 4.15
C ASN A 91 -17.83 -0.31 2.98
N GLY A 92 -18.20 -0.73 1.76
CA GLY A 92 -18.51 0.16 0.64
C GLY A 92 -17.55 0.14 -0.55
N ALA A 93 -16.63 -0.81 -0.62
CA ALA A 93 -15.96 -1.13 -1.88
C ALA A 93 -16.94 -1.83 -2.83
N ASP A 94 -16.85 -1.55 -4.13
CA ASP A 94 -17.67 -2.18 -5.15
C ASP A 94 -16.98 -3.41 -5.77
N LEU A 95 -15.66 -3.36 -5.85
CA LEU A 95 -14.83 -4.44 -6.40
C LEU A 95 -13.52 -4.54 -5.62
N VAL A 96 -13.09 -5.76 -5.32
CA VAL A 96 -11.76 -6.03 -4.80
C VAL A 96 -11.02 -6.95 -5.75
N LEU A 97 -9.85 -6.50 -6.20
CA LEU A 97 -8.90 -7.25 -7.01
C LEU A 97 -7.68 -7.60 -6.16
N GLU A 98 -7.06 -8.73 -6.42
CA GLU A 98 -5.81 -9.08 -5.74
C GLU A 98 -4.59 -8.49 -6.45
N LEU A 99 -3.76 -7.74 -5.72
CA LEU A 99 -2.44 -7.31 -6.17
C LEU A 99 -1.51 -8.54 -6.16
N PRO A 100 -0.93 -8.94 -7.29
CA PRO A 100 -0.01 -10.08 -7.35
C PRO A 100 1.13 -9.96 -6.34
N THR A 101 1.45 -11.06 -5.67
CA THR A 101 2.50 -11.13 -4.63
C THR A 101 3.83 -10.56 -5.12
N ALA A 102 4.17 -10.75 -6.40
CA ALA A 102 5.39 -10.20 -7.01
C ALA A 102 5.50 -8.67 -6.92
N PHE A 103 4.39 -7.94 -6.78
CA PHE A 103 4.36 -6.51 -6.51
C PHE A 103 4.09 -6.21 -5.04
N ALA A 104 3.25 -7.01 -4.39
CA ALA A 104 2.82 -6.77 -3.02
C ALA A 104 3.99 -6.75 -2.02
N VAL A 105 4.97 -7.66 -2.15
CA VAL A 105 6.12 -7.80 -1.23
C VAL A 105 7.36 -6.99 -1.65
N ARG A 106 7.15 -5.89 -2.35
CA ARG A 106 8.24 -5.05 -2.87
C ARG A 106 8.43 -3.80 -2.01
N ASP A 107 9.54 -3.10 -2.28
CA ASP A 107 9.71 -1.73 -1.78
C ASP A 107 8.58 -0.81 -2.26
N ALA A 108 8.45 0.36 -1.63
CA ALA A 108 7.33 1.26 -1.88
C ALA A 108 7.22 1.71 -3.36
N GLU A 109 8.36 1.89 -4.05
CA GLU A 109 8.38 2.31 -5.44
C GLU A 109 7.81 1.23 -6.37
N HIS A 110 8.26 -0.02 -6.23
CA HIS A 110 7.79 -1.12 -7.06
C HIS A 110 6.37 -1.58 -6.69
N PHE A 111 6.01 -1.50 -5.41
CA PHE A 111 4.63 -1.71 -4.96
C PHE A 111 3.68 -0.71 -5.62
N ALA A 112 4.03 0.58 -5.58
CA ALA A 112 3.25 1.63 -6.21
C ALA A 112 3.19 1.47 -7.74
N LEU A 113 4.34 1.24 -8.39
CA LEU A 113 4.41 1.07 -9.84
C LEU A 113 3.58 -0.12 -10.30
N GLY A 114 3.68 -1.26 -9.61
CA GLY A 114 2.89 -2.46 -9.92
C GLY A 114 1.39 -2.22 -9.77
N GLY A 115 0.98 -1.61 -8.65
CA GLY A 115 -0.42 -1.31 -8.39
C GLY A 115 -1.00 -0.31 -9.39
N VAL A 116 -0.31 0.79 -9.66
CA VAL A 116 -0.73 1.80 -10.64
C VAL A 116 -0.78 1.20 -12.05
N SER A 117 0.21 0.37 -12.43
CA SER A 117 0.22 -0.30 -13.75
C SER A 117 -0.99 -1.21 -13.96
N ILE A 118 -1.45 -1.89 -12.92
CA ILE A 118 -2.65 -2.76 -13.01
C ILE A 118 -3.90 -1.90 -13.15
N LEU A 119 -4.07 -0.88 -12.31
CA LEU A 119 -5.23 0.01 -12.38
C LEU A 119 -5.30 0.74 -13.72
N GLU A 120 -4.17 1.22 -14.25
CA GLU A 120 -4.09 1.85 -15.58
C GLU A 120 -4.55 0.90 -16.69
N ARG A 121 -4.14 -0.37 -16.62
CA ARG A 121 -4.51 -1.38 -17.63
C ARG A 121 -5.97 -1.79 -17.60
N LEU A 122 -6.72 -1.49 -16.53
CA LEU A 122 -8.17 -1.65 -16.54
C LEU A 122 -8.82 -0.69 -17.55
N GLY A 123 -8.20 0.47 -17.82
CA GLY A 123 -8.61 1.40 -18.86
C GLY A 123 -9.86 2.23 -18.55
N PHE A 124 -10.40 2.12 -17.34
CA PHE A 124 -11.62 2.84 -16.91
C PHE A 124 -11.50 3.44 -15.50
N VAL A 125 -10.32 3.45 -14.91
CA VAL A 125 -10.11 4.09 -13.59
C VAL A 125 -9.77 5.56 -13.80
N ASP A 126 -10.59 6.46 -13.24
CA ASP A 126 -10.44 7.90 -13.40
C ASP A 126 -9.51 8.51 -12.36
N TYR A 127 -9.57 8.01 -11.12
CA TYR A 127 -8.79 8.54 -10.01
C TYR A 127 -8.05 7.44 -9.26
N LEU A 128 -6.83 7.75 -8.81
CA LEU A 128 -6.11 6.96 -7.82
C LEU A 128 -6.22 7.64 -6.46
N SER A 129 -6.97 7.04 -5.52
CA SER A 129 -7.10 7.57 -4.17
C SER A 129 -6.09 6.92 -3.22
N PHE A 130 -5.46 7.75 -2.41
CA PHE A 130 -4.49 7.32 -1.38
C PHE A 130 -4.50 8.27 -0.18
N GLY A 131 -4.06 7.76 0.96
CA GLY A 131 -3.92 8.56 2.17
C GLY A 131 -2.66 9.43 2.16
N THR A 132 -2.75 10.67 2.65
CA THR A 132 -1.61 11.56 2.85
C THR A 132 -1.66 12.20 4.22
N GLU A 133 -0.52 12.63 4.74
CA GLU A 133 -0.43 13.50 5.91
C GLU A 133 -0.31 14.98 5.51
N ASP A 134 0.22 15.26 4.31
CA ASP A 134 0.44 16.61 3.78
C ASP A 134 -0.30 16.84 2.46
N GLU A 135 -0.34 18.09 2.03
CA GLU A 135 -1.04 18.51 0.81
C GLU A 135 -0.28 18.10 -0.46
N LEU A 136 -0.99 17.87 -1.57
CA LEU A 136 -0.36 17.59 -2.87
C LEU A 136 0.57 18.71 -3.35
N SER A 137 0.30 19.95 -2.99
CA SER A 137 1.15 21.10 -3.29
C SER A 137 2.58 20.94 -2.76
N VAL A 138 2.73 20.16 -1.67
CA VAL A 138 4.04 19.83 -1.07
C VAL A 138 4.65 18.61 -1.77
N LEU A 139 3.85 17.58 -2.02
CA LEU A 139 4.34 16.28 -2.50
C LEU A 139 4.60 16.24 -4.01
N LYS A 140 3.77 16.93 -4.80
CA LYS A 140 3.86 16.89 -6.25
C LYS A 140 5.20 17.42 -6.81
N PRO A 141 5.72 18.60 -6.38
CA PRO A 141 7.01 19.06 -6.84
C PRO A 141 8.17 18.12 -6.47
N ALA A 142 8.10 17.48 -5.30
CA ALA A 142 9.09 16.50 -4.88
C ALA A 142 9.03 15.21 -5.73
N ALA A 143 7.83 14.74 -6.06
CA ALA A 143 7.65 13.58 -6.94
C ALA A 143 8.16 13.86 -8.36
N GLU A 144 7.93 15.06 -8.89
CA GLU A 144 8.43 15.52 -10.20
C GLU A 144 9.96 15.55 -10.20
N LEU A 145 10.57 16.13 -9.18
CA LEU A 145 12.02 16.19 -9.05
C LEU A 145 12.66 14.80 -8.90
N LEU A 146 12.01 13.88 -8.20
CA LEU A 146 12.49 12.49 -8.07
C LEU A 146 12.41 11.71 -9.39
N GLU A 147 11.46 12.03 -10.25
CA GLU A 147 11.29 11.33 -11.55
C GLU A 147 12.17 11.95 -12.62
N GLU A 148 12.35 13.28 -12.61
CA GLU A 148 13.19 14.05 -13.51
C GLU A 148 14.18 14.92 -12.71
N PRO A 149 15.22 14.28 -12.11
CA PRO A 149 16.14 14.98 -11.23
C PRO A 149 17.04 15.95 -12.00
N ASP A 150 17.07 17.20 -11.56
CA ASP A 150 17.99 18.21 -12.08
C ASP A 150 19.46 17.89 -11.70
N GLU A 151 20.40 18.59 -12.32
CA GLU A 151 21.83 18.35 -12.10
C GLU A 151 22.26 18.60 -10.64
N ALA A 152 21.67 19.60 -10.00
CA ALA A 152 21.94 19.92 -8.60
C ALA A 152 21.47 18.79 -7.67
N PHE A 153 20.27 18.25 -7.89
CA PHE A 153 19.75 17.10 -7.15
C PHE A 153 20.62 15.86 -7.35
N GLN A 154 20.98 15.54 -8.59
CA GLN A 154 21.84 14.40 -8.91
C GLN A 154 23.24 14.51 -8.27
N SER A 155 23.83 15.70 -8.31
CA SER A 155 25.14 15.96 -7.70
C SER A 155 25.07 15.74 -6.17
N ARG A 156 24.03 16.26 -5.54
CA ARG A 156 23.85 16.12 -4.09
C ARG A 156 23.57 14.67 -3.68
N LEU A 157 22.73 13.99 -4.43
CA LEU A 157 22.44 12.56 -4.22
C LEU A 157 23.73 11.72 -4.29
N ARG A 158 24.59 11.95 -5.32
CA ARG A 158 25.88 11.26 -5.43
C ARG A 158 26.80 11.53 -4.24
N SER A 159 26.80 12.76 -3.72
CA SER A 159 27.58 13.14 -2.54
C SER A 159 27.18 12.31 -1.31
N TYR A 160 25.88 12.12 -1.08
CA TYR A 160 25.38 11.29 0.04
C TYR A 160 25.66 9.80 -0.15
N LEU A 161 25.51 9.29 -1.37
CA LEU A 161 25.87 7.91 -1.69
C LEU A 161 27.37 7.67 -1.48
N ALA A 162 28.26 8.59 -1.89
CA ALA A 162 29.69 8.50 -1.64
C ALA A 162 30.05 8.56 -0.15
N ALA A 163 29.22 9.21 0.67
CA ALA A 163 29.34 9.21 2.13
C ALA A 163 28.83 7.93 2.80
N GLY A 164 28.37 6.93 2.01
CA GLY A 164 27.93 5.61 2.51
C GLY A 164 26.47 5.53 2.95
N LEU A 165 25.64 6.53 2.63
CA LEU A 165 24.21 6.43 2.90
C LEU A 165 23.53 5.48 1.90
N SER A 166 22.44 4.83 2.33
CA SER A 166 21.60 4.07 1.42
C SER A 166 20.93 5.00 0.39
N HIS A 167 20.51 4.45 -0.75
CA HIS A 167 19.85 5.24 -1.81
C HIS A 167 18.61 5.98 -1.27
N ALA A 168 17.75 5.30 -0.51
CA ALA A 168 16.55 5.91 0.08
C ALA A 168 16.91 7.06 1.06
N ALA A 169 17.90 6.86 1.93
CA ALA A 169 18.35 7.90 2.86
C ALA A 169 18.98 9.09 2.13
N SER A 170 19.73 8.83 1.04
CA SER A 170 20.33 9.87 0.20
C SER A 170 19.28 10.70 -0.53
N GLN A 171 18.24 10.04 -1.09
CA GLN A 171 17.11 10.73 -1.69
C GLN A 171 16.36 11.60 -0.68
N GLY A 172 16.03 11.03 0.50
CA GLY A 172 15.33 11.76 1.56
C GLY A 172 16.08 13.03 1.96
N LYS A 173 17.39 12.93 2.27
CA LYS A 173 18.21 14.10 2.62
C LYS A 173 18.31 15.12 1.51
N THR A 174 18.41 14.68 0.26
CA THR A 174 18.48 15.60 -0.87
C THR A 174 17.15 16.35 -1.05
N LEU A 175 16.01 15.69 -0.82
CA LEU A 175 14.68 16.32 -0.81
C LEU A 175 14.55 17.33 0.34
N GLU A 176 15.00 16.99 1.54
CA GLU A 176 14.98 17.90 2.70
C GLU A 176 15.74 19.20 2.43
N GLU A 177 16.90 19.10 1.79
CA GLU A 177 17.67 20.28 1.41
C GLU A 177 17.00 21.11 0.30
N ARG A 178 16.33 20.44 -0.62
CA ARG A 178 15.63 21.09 -1.75
C ARG A 178 14.32 21.76 -1.31
N PHE A 179 13.65 21.18 -0.32
CA PHE A 179 12.34 21.61 0.23
C PHE A 179 12.42 21.74 1.75
N PRO A 180 13.21 22.67 2.29
CA PRO A 180 13.48 22.75 3.74
C PRO A 180 12.21 22.98 4.58
N GLU A 181 11.22 23.68 4.03
CA GLU A 181 9.92 23.91 4.70
C GLU A 181 9.06 22.65 4.82
N ALA A 182 9.36 21.64 3.98
CA ALA A 182 8.60 20.39 3.90
C ALA A 182 9.39 19.17 4.36
N LYS A 183 10.55 19.34 5.01
CA LYS A 183 11.45 18.22 5.35
C LYS A 183 10.76 17.10 6.12
N GLU A 184 9.90 17.43 7.08
CA GLU A 184 9.17 16.45 7.87
C GLU A 184 8.18 15.62 7.05
N ALA A 185 7.66 16.18 5.93
CA ALA A 185 6.73 15.49 5.06
C ALA A 185 7.36 14.24 4.41
N PHE A 186 8.68 14.27 4.16
CA PHE A 186 9.39 13.19 3.47
C PHE A 186 9.76 12.01 4.39
N HIS A 187 9.50 12.12 5.69
CA HIS A 187 9.67 11.04 6.67
C HIS A 187 8.36 10.34 7.02
N ARG A 188 7.23 10.91 6.62
CA ARG A 188 5.90 10.36 6.93
C ARG A 188 5.56 9.19 6.02
N PRO A 189 5.20 8.02 6.56
CA PRO A 189 5.05 6.81 5.76
C PRO A 189 4.03 6.88 4.63
N ASN A 190 2.88 7.56 4.85
CA ASN A 190 1.88 7.68 3.78
C ASN A 190 2.32 8.68 2.71
N ASN A 191 3.05 9.73 3.07
CA ASN A 191 3.62 10.66 2.10
C ASN A 191 4.71 9.99 1.24
N ILE A 192 5.56 9.12 1.83
CA ILE A 192 6.52 8.34 1.07
C ILE A 192 5.80 7.48 0.03
N LEU A 193 4.72 6.82 0.42
CA LEU A 193 3.94 6.01 -0.51
C LEU A 193 3.20 6.89 -1.54
N ALA A 194 2.66 8.05 -1.13
CA ALA A 194 2.05 9.02 -2.03
C ALA A 194 3.04 9.54 -3.09
N LEU A 195 4.29 9.85 -2.71
CA LEU A 195 5.35 10.19 -3.66
C LEU A 195 5.58 9.09 -4.68
N CYS A 196 5.60 7.82 -4.24
CA CYS A 196 5.75 6.68 -5.14
C CYS A 196 4.56 6.55 -6.11
N TYR A 197 3.32 6.79 -5.65
CA TYR A 197 2.14 6.81 -6.52
C TYR A 197 2.18 7.94 -7.55
N LEU A 198 2.52 9.15 -7.14
CA LEU A 198 2.65 10.30 -8.04
C LEU A 198 3.72 10.07 -9.11
N ARG A 199 4.86 9.50 -8.72
CA ARG A 199 5.93 9.10 -9.64
C ARG A 199 5.46 8.01 -10.61
N ALA A 200 4.76 6.99 -10.12
CA ALA A 200 4.23 5.91 -10.94
C ALA A 200 3.22 6.42 -11.98
N LEU A 201 2.30 7.31 -11.59
CA LEU A 201 1.37 7.97 -12.52
C LEU A 201 2.11 8.71 -13.63
N ARG A 202 3.14 9.50 -13.26
CA ARG A 202 3.95 10.25 -14.23
C ARG A 202 4.73 9.32 -15.16
N ARG A 203 5.44 8.33 -14.61
CA ARG A 203 6.26 7.36 -15.36
C ARG A 203 5.46 6.56 -16.38
N LEU A 204 4.20 6.25 -16.06
CA LEU A 204 3.30 5.52 -16.95
C LEU A 204 2.54 6.42 -17.94
N GLY A 205 2.67 7.75 -17.81
CA GLY A 205 1.84 8.69 -18.57
C GLY A 205 0.34 8.49 -18.33
N SER A 206 -0.01 8.11 -17.10
CA SER A 206 -1.37 7.72 -16.73
C SER A 206 -2.35 8.90 -16.82
N ALA A 207 -3.54 8.62 -17.32
CA ALA A 207 -4.65 9.58 -17.32
C ALA A 207 -5.35 9.68 -15.95
N MET A 208 -5.13 8.71 -15.05
CA MET A 208 -5.70 8.73 -13.70
C MET A 208 -5.25 9.97 -12.93
N GLN A 209 -6.21 10.66 -12.30
CA GLN A 209 -5.94 11.82 -11.48
C GLN A 209 -5.64 11.39 -10.03
N PRO A 210 -4.64 11.96 -9.35
CA PRO A 210 -4.40 11.70 -7.94
C PRO A 210 -5.53 12.29 -7.07
N LEU A 211 -6.09 11.48 -6.18
CA LEU A 211 -7.13 11.86 -5.22
C LEU A 211 -6.63 11.59 -3.80
N PRO A 212 -5.85 12.51 -3.22
CA PRO A 212 -5.37 12.36 -1.85
C PRO A 212 -6.51 12.56 -0.86
N ILE A 213 -6.58 11.69 0.14
CA ILE A 213 -7.44 11.85 1.29
C ILE A 213 -6.56 12.10 2.52
N ARG A 214 -6.74 13.26 3.15
CA ARG A 214 -5.94 13.61 4.32
C ARG A 214 -6.28 12.69 5.48
N ARG A 215 -5.26 12.03 6.01
CA ARG A 215 -5.41 11.15 7.17
C ARG A 215 -5.64 11.98 8.43
N LYS A 216 -6.53 11.47 9.27
CA LYS A 216 -6.76 11.97 10.64
C LYS A 216 -6.23 10.92 11.60
N GLY A 217 -5.40 11.29 12.58
CA GLY A 217 -4.83 10.39 13.57
C GLY A 217 -3.34 10.11 13.39
N ASP A 218 -2.72 9.54 14.43
CA ASP A 218 -1.29 9.22 14.46
C ASP A 218 -1.02 7.82 13.89
N TYR A 219 -0.24 7.76 12.81
CA TYR A 219 0.18 6.50 12.18
C TYR A 219 1.07 5.64 13.11
N HIS A 220 1.82 6.26 14.00
CA HIS A 220 2.78 5.59 14.89
C HIS A 220 2.15 5.15 16.23
N ALA A 221 0.85 5.43 16.46
CA ALA A 221 0.21 4.98 17.67
C ALA A 221 0.27 3.44 17.77
N ASP A 222 1.01 2.95 18.75
CA ASP A 222 1.13 1.51 19.08
C ASP A 222 -0.07 1.02 19.90
N THR A 223 -0.86 1.94 20.42
CA THR A 223 -2.05 1.69 21.25
C THR A 223 -3.27 2.35 20.65
N LEU A 224 -4.44 1.74 20.90
CA LEU A 224 -5.71 2.30 20.48
C LEU A 224 -6.07 3.49 21.38
N SER A 225 -6.17 4.67 20.80
CA SER A 225 -6.63 5.88 21.48
C SER A 225 -8.15 6.07 21.28
N ILE A 226 -8.87 6.45 22.33
CA ILE A 226 -10.30 6.71 22.26
C ILE A 226 -10.51 7.99 21.46
N GLY A 227 -11.28 7.93 20.38
CA GLY A 227 -11.66 9.08 19.54
C GLY A 227 -10.74 9.37 18.35
N GLU A 228 -9.62 8.69 18.19
CA GLU A 228 -8.73 8.79 17.04
C GLU A 228 -8.94 7.64 16.04
N PHE A 229 -8.50 7.86 14.80
CA PHE A 229 -8.47 6.77 13.82
C PHE A 229 -7.32 5.82 14.17
N PRO A 230 -7.60 4.51 14.34
CA PRO A 230 -6.60 3.55 14.74
C PRO A 230 -5.56 3.31 13.63
N SER A 231 -4.35 2.95 14.02
CA SER A 231 -3.40 2.35 13.08
C SER A 231 -3.70 0.85 12.89
N ALA A 232 -3.43 0.30 11.72
CA ALA A 232 -3.54 -1.15 11.49
C ALA A 232 -2.64 -1.94 12.44
N LYS A 233 -1.48 -1.39 12.83
CA LYS A 233 -0.56 -1.98 13.81
C LYS A 233 -1.21 -2.14 15.18
N ALA A 234 -1.86 -1.08 15.68
CA ALA A 234 -2.55 -1.12 16.97
C ALA A 234 -3.73 -2.10 16.96
N VAL A 235 -4.49 -2.16 15.85
CA VAL A 235 -5.58 -3.15 15.72
C VAL A 235 -5.05 -4.57 15.74
N ARG A 236 -3.98 -4.86 14.98
CA ARG A 236 -3.35 -6.20 15.01
C ARG A 236 -2.85 -6.57 16.42
N ALA A 237 -2.22 -5.63 17.11
CA ALA A 237 -1.76 -5.86 18.48
C ALA A 237 -2.91 -6.24 19.41
N SER A 238 -4.06 -5.57 19.34
CA SER A 238 -5.25 -5.91 20.12
C SER A 238 -5.79 -7.30 19.79
N ILE A 239 -5.85 -7.67 18.50
CA ILE A 239 -6.31 -9.00 18.07
C ILE A 239 -5.37 -10.09 18.59
N LEU A 240 -4.07 -9.90 18.48
CA LEU A 240 -3.07 -10.87 18.95
C LEU A 240 -3.02 -10.97 20.48
N ALA A 241 -3.43 -9.92 21.20
CA ALA A 241 -3.64 -9.93 22.64
C ALA A 241 -5.02 -10.44 23.06
N GLU A 242 -5.83 -10.95 22.12
CA GLU A 242 -7.19 -11.43 22.32
C GLU A 242 -8.18 -10.35 22.82
N ASP A 243 -7.83 -9.07 22.76
CA ASP A 243 -8.74 -7.97 23.03
C ASP A 243 -9.63 -7.65 21.82
N TRP A 244 -10.56 -8.55 21.56
CA TRP A 244 -11.51 -8.43 20.47
C TRP A 244 -12.47 -7.25 20.64
N THR A 245 -12.70 -6.80 21.86
CA THR A 245 -13.58 -5.66 22.14
C THR A 245 -12.94 -4.37 21.64
N ALA A 246 -11.68 -4.13 21.99
CA ALA A 246 -10.93 -2.97 21.49
C ALA A 246 -10.75 -3.04 19.98
N ALA A 247 -10.41 -4.22 19.43
CA ALA A 247 -10.26 -4.42 18.00
C ALA A 247 -11.55 -4.12 17.22
N LYS A 248 -12.72 -4.62 17.70
CA LYS A 248 -14.04 -4.33 17.13
C LYS A 248 -14.33 -2.82 17.14
N ALA A 249 -14.09 -2.14 18.27
CA ALA A 249 -14.30 -0.71 18.36
C ALA A 249 -13.45 0.08 17.37
N ALA A 250 -12.20 -0.35 17.15
CA ALA A 250 -11.27 0.26 16.20
C ALA A 250 -11.65 0.00 14.74
N CYS A 251 -12.16 -1.17 14.42
CA CYS A 251 -12.58 -1.52 13.07
C CYS A 251 -13.95 -0.91 12.72
N GLY A 252 -14.85 -0.82 13.69
CA GLY A 252 -16.21 -0.31 13.49
C GLY A 252 -17.21 -1.35 12.97
N TYR A 253 -16.79 -2.61 12.87
CA TYR A 253 -17.63 -3.75 12.46
C TYR A 253 -17.25 -5.01 13.26
N GLU A 254 -18.05 -6.07 13.16
CA GLU A 254 -17.76 -7.33 13.83
C GLU A 254 -16.65 -8.07 13.10
N LEU A 255 -15.50 -8.24 13.78
CA LEU A 255 -14.39 -9.00 13.22
C LEU A 255 -14.71 -10.49 13.20
N PRO A 256 -14.50 -11.20 12.08
CA PRO A 256 -14.71 -12.62 12.01
C PRO A 256 -13.71 -13.34 12.92
N ARG A 257 -14.22 -14.30 13.71
CA ARG A 257 -13.36 -15.20 14.49
C ARG A 257 -12.84 -16.34 13.62
N SER A 258 -12.29 -15.98 12.47
CA SER A 258 -11.60 -16.90 11.57
C SER A 258 -10.17 -17.17 12.07
N PRO A 259 -9.53 -18.23 11.60
CA PRO A 259 -8.11 -18.44 11.89
C PRO A 259 -7.30 -17.20 11.50
N ILE A 260 -6.45 -16.76 12.42
CA ILE A 260 -5.49 -15.67 12.19
C ILE A 260 -4.10 -16.23 11.90
N CYS A 261 -3.34 -15.55 11.04
CA CYS A 261 -1.95 -15.87 10.76
C CYS A 261 -1.07 -14.82 11.46
N PRO A 262 -0.38 -15.16 12.56
CA PRO A 262 0.49 -14.19 13.21
C PRO A 262 1.66 -13.80 12.29
N PRO A 263 2.20 -12.56 12.40
CA PRO A 263 3.31 -12.10 11.55
C PRO A 263 4.55 -13.00 11.61
N THR A 264 4.72 -13.73 12.70
CA THR A 264 5.84 -14.66 12.96
C THR A 264 5.60 -16.06 12.44
N ALA A 265 4.48 -16.35 11.79
CA ALA A 265 4.09 -17.69 11.35
C ALA A 265 5.14 -18.39 10.45
N LEU A 266 5.91 -17.61 9.70
CA LEU A 266 6.94 -18.12 8.78
C LEU A 266 8.36 -18.08 9.35
N ASP A 267 8.59 -17.49 10.52
CA ASP A 267 9.94 -17.23 11.04
C ASP A 267 10.78 -18.50 11.14
N GLN A 268 10.22 -19.58 11.70
CA GLN A 268 10.94 -20.84 11.83
C GLN A 268 11.27 -21.48 10.48
N ALA A 269 10.34 -21.43 9.51
CA ALA A 269 10.56 -21.97 8.18
C ALA A 269 11.63 -21.17 7.43
N LEU A 270 11.58 -19.84 7.54
CA LEU A 270 12.57 -18.94 6.94
C LEU A 270 13.96 -19.16 7.55
N LEU A 271 14.06 -19.25 8.89
CA LEU A 271 15.32 -19.53 9.58
C LEU A 271 15.87 -20.91 9.18
N PHE A 272 15.02 -21.93 9.12
CA PHE A 272 15.44 -23.25 8.67
C PHE A 272 15.99 -23.20 7.24
N GLN A 273 15.28 -22.54 6.31
CA GLN A 273 15.72 -22.40 4.94
C GLN A 273 17.04 -21.65 4.86
N LEU A 274 17.17 -20.49 5.50
CA LEU A 274 18.39 -19.69 5.48
C LEU A 274 19.60 -20.44 6.05
N ARG A 275 19.42 -21.23 7.13
CA ARG A 275 20.50 -22.01 7.74
C ARG A 275 21.02 -23.13 6.85
N ASN A 276 20.23 -23.58 5.88
CA ASN A 276 20.62 -24.63 4.94
C ASN A 276 21.07 -24.08 3.58
N MET A 277 21.12 -22.75 3.39
CA MET A 277 21.55 -22.12 2.15
C MET A 277 23.01 -21.66 2.21
N THR A 278 23.63 -21.62 1.05
CA THR A 278 24.94 -21.02 0.81
C THR A 278 24.81 -19.56 0.35
N PRO A 279 25.87 -18.74 0.46
CA PRO A 279 25.87 -17.40 -0.11
C PRO A 279 25.60 -17.38 -1.60
N GLU A 280 26.10 -18.40 -2.33
CA GLU A 280 25.92 -18.56 -3.78
C GLU A 280 24.46 -18.77 -4.15
N GLU A 281 23.75 -19.63 -3.42
CA GLU A 281 22.31 -19.86 -3.61
C GLU A 281 21.50 -18.61 -3.31
N LEU A 282 21.84 -17.87 -2.25
CA LEU A 282 21.16 -16.61 -1.92
C LEU A 282 21.36 -15.55 -3.00
N ARG A 283 22.55 -15.44 -3.62
CA ARG A 283 22.79 -14.53 -4.75
C ARG A 283 21.93 -14.84 -5.98
N GLY A 284 21.40 -16.05 -6.08
CA GLY A 284 20.42 -16.42 -7.13
C GLY A 284 19.05 -15.76 -6.98
N TYR A 285 18.72 -15.21 -5.80
CA TYR A 285 17.50 -14.47 -5.58
C TYR A 285 17.66 -13.01 -5.98
N ALA A 286 16.63 -12.47 -6.61
CA ALA A 286 16.62 -11.06 -7.00
C ALA A 286 16.85 -10.15 -5.78
N TYR A 287 17.70 -9.15 -5.94
CA TYR A 287 18.07 -8.17 -4.89
C TYR A 287 18.87 -8.70 -3.69
N CYS A 288 19.26 -9.97 -3.69
CA CYS A 288 20.12 -10.52 -2.66
C CYS A 288 21.60 -10.45 -3.10
N THR A 289 22.11 -9.21 -3.20
CA THR A 289 23.45 -8.88 -3.69
C THR A 289 24.15 -7.90 -2.74
N GLU A 290 25.35 -7.47 -3.08
CA GLU A 290 26.12 -6.43 -2.35
C GLU A 290 26.37 -6.77 -0.87
N GLY A 291 26.55 -8.06 -0.56
CA GLY A 291 26.84 -8.54 0.79
C GLY A 291 25.60 -8.81 1.64
N LEU A 292 24.38 -8.60 1.11
CA LEU A 292 23.14 -8.90 1.84
C LEU A 292 23.05 -10.40 2.14
N GLU A 293 23.48 -11.26 1.22
CA GLU A 293 23.54 -12.72 1.39
C GLU A 293 24.33 -13.12 2.64
N ASN A 294 25.47 -12.48 2.88
CA ASN A 294 26.31 -12.76 4.04
C ASN A 294 25.68 -12.26 5.34
N ARG A 295 25.02 -11.08 5.29
CA ARG A 295 24.33 -10.52 6.46
C ARG A 295 23.13 -11.36 6.87
N LEU A 296 22.34 -11.86 5.90
CA LEU A 296 21.20 -12.75 6.17
C LEU A 296 21.67 -14.06 6.82
N LEU A 297 22.71 -14.71 6.27
CA LEU A 297 23.26 -15.95 6.83
C LEU A 297 23.88 -15.74 8.21
N PHE A 298 24.50 -14.59 8.44
CA PHE A 298 25.02 -14.25 9.77
C PHE A 298 23.89 -14.05 10.78
N ALA A 299 22.84 -13.36 10.41
CA ALA A 299 21.69 -13.12 11.28
C ALA A 299 20.85 -14.38 11.56
N ALA A 300 20.89 -15.39 10.66
CA ALA A 300 20.15 -16.64 10.80
C ALA A 300 20.86 -17.68 11.70
N LYS A 301 22.14 -17.49 12.05
CA LYS A 301 22.91 -18.37 12.97
C LYS A 301 22.47 -18.17 14.40
#